data_2226204fa696c63010939365b3b67ea5
#
_entry.id   2226204fa696c63010939365b3b67ea5
#
_cell.length_a   1.000
_cell.length_b   1.000
_cell.length_c   1.000
_cell.angle_alpha   90.00
_cell.angle_beta   90.00
_cell.angle_gamma   90.00
#
_symmetry.space_group_name_H-M   'P 1'
#
loop_
_entity.id
_entity.type
_entity.pdbx_description
1 polymer ?
#
loop_
_entity_poly.entity_id
_entity_poly.type
_entity_poly.pdbx_seq_one_letter_code
_entity_poly.pdbx_strand_id
1 'polypeptide(L)'
;MFQPHKKSFTLKELVLFGVFHNLDKTILCTQITFLGVIMSINAFGHLFRVTTWGESHGEALGATIDGCPSNIPLTIADLQIWLDKRKPGTSKYTTQRRENDEVEILSGVFEGKSTGTPIQLLIKNTDQRSKDYGDIKDKFRPGHADITYHLKYGNRDYRGGGRSSARETAARVAAGGVARAALEAFLPDLKITGYMLQMGKHKVDRENIDLKEIEKNPFWVPNKSAAQKFASYLDELRKEGNSVGAVIEIAASGVPAGLGAPIYSKLDADIAAGMMSINAVKGVEIGEGMSAAMLTGTSNADEIRLGRKGVEYATNNAGGILGGISNGADIICRFAVKPTSSILTSRQTITKSGESTNIVTKGRHDPCVGIRAVPV
;
A
#
# COMPACT_ATOMS: atom_id res chain seq x y z
N MET A 1 -19.69 -4.10 -29.68
CA MET A 1 -18.98 -2.96 -30.29
C MET A 1 -19.00 -1.81 -29.28
N PHE A 2 -18.01 -1.75 -28.39
CA PHE A 2 -17.92 -0.66 -27.39
C PHE A 2 -17.34 0.58 -28.07
N GLN A 3 -18.19 1.57 -28.34
CA GLN A 3 -17.70 2.90 -28.69
C GLN A 3 -17.14 3.58 -27.43
N PRO A 4 -15.94 4.13 -27.44
CA PRO A 4 -15.44 4.92 -26.32
C PRO A 4 -16.25 6.21 -26.23
N HIS A 5 -16.90 6.44 -25.11
CA HIS A 5 -17.51 7.74 -24.80
C HIS A 5 -16.41 8.80 -24.79
N LYS A 6 -16.38 9.64 -25.83
CA LYS A 6 -15.56 10.84 -25.92
C LYS A 6 -16.12 11.87 -24.91
N LYS A 7 -15.62 11.85 -23.68
CA LYS A 7 -15.69 13.04 -22.83
C LYS A 7 -14.50 13.92 -23.18
N SER A 8 -14.77 15.02 -23.87
CA SER A 8 -13.80 16.09 -24.09
C SER A 8 -13.63 16.90 -22.81
N PHE A 9 -12.47 16.86 -22.20
CA PHE A 9 -12.10 17.82 -21.18
C PHE A 9 -11.86 19.18 -21.80
N THR A 10 -12.31 20.24 -21.17
CA THR A 10 -12.07 21.60 -21.64
C THR A 10 -10.62 22.03 -21.38
N LEU A 11 -10.10 22.91 -22.23
CA LEU A 11 -8.73 23.42 -22.12
C LEU A 11 -8.40 24.01 -20.73
N LYS A 12 -9.43 24.51 -20.00
CA LYS A 12 -9.29 25.03 -18.63
C LYS A 12 -8.98 23.95 -17.60
N GLU A 13 -9.51 22.75 -17.74
CA GLU A 13 -9.26 21.63 -16.81
C GLU A 13 -7.85 21.05 -16.98
N LEU A 14 -7.27 21.17 -18.17
CA LEU A 14 -5.92 20.70 -18.47
C LEU A 14 -4.82 21.70 -18.04
N VAL A 15 -5.12 22.99 -18.02
CA VAL A 15 -4.20 24.05 -17.54
C VAL A 15 -4.01 23.98 -16.01
N LEU A 16 -5.00 23.50 -15.26
CA LEU A 16 -4.89 23.27 -13.81
C LEU A 16 -3.86 22.19 -13.42
N PHE A 17 -3.47 21.33 -14.35
CA PHE A 17 -2.47 20.28 -14.11
C PHE A 17 -1.03 20.65 -14.53
N GLY A 18 -0.77 21.89 -14.98
CA GLY A 18 0.58 22.44 -15.12
C GLY A 18 1.50 21.76 -16.15
N VAL A 19 0.98 21.02 -17.14
CA VAL A 19 1.80 20.15 -17.98
C VAL A 19 2.24 20.73 -19.33
N PHE A 20 1.62 21.84 -19.83
CA PHE A 20 1.92 22.31 -21.19
C PHE A 20 1.99 23.81 -21.34
N HIS A 21 3.18 24.34 -21.60
CA HIS A 21 3.39 25.80 -21.78
C HIS A 21 3.74 26.21 -23.20
N ASN A 22 3.70 25.41 -24.23
CA ASN A 22 3.90 25.85 -25.63
C ASN A 22 3.61 24.74 -26.65
N LEU A 23 2.35 24.53 -27.01
CA LEU A 23 2.00 23.67 -28.15
C LEU A 23 0.80 24.23 -28.95
N ASP A 24 0.81 24.07 -30.28
CA ASP A 24 -0.20 24.58 -31.20
C ASP A 24 -1.57 23.93 -30.93
N LYS A 25 -2.62 24.77 -30.85
CA LYS A 25 -3.95 24.42 -30.30
C LYS A 25 -4.71 23.34 -31.05
N THR A 26 -4.43 23.09 -32.32
CA THR A 26 -5.16 22.11 -33.13
C THR A 26 -4.59 20.71 -33.04
N ILE A 27 -3.28 20.57 -32.90
CA ILE A 27 -2.57 19.30 -32.64
C ILE A 27 -2.79 18.89 -31.17
N LEU A 28 -2.89 19.85 -30.27
CA LEU A 28 -3.07 19.66 -28.86
C LEU A 28 -4.35 18.87 -28.52
N CYS A 29 -5.50 19.20 -29.16
CA CYS A 29 -6.80 18.66 -28.74
C CYS A 29 -6.95 17.14 -29.04
N THR A 30 -6.34 16.64 -30.13
CA THR A 30 -6.41 15.21 -30.48
C THR A 30 -5.35 14.36 -29.79
N GLN A 31 -4.15 14.92 -29.58
CA GLN A 31 -3.05 14.21 -28.90
C GLN A 31 -3.19 14.21 -27.37
N ILE A 32 -3.74 15.27 -26.76
CA ILE A 32 -3.95 15.33 -25.30
C ILE A 32 -4.99 14.31 -24.86
N THR A 33 -6.05 14.08 -25.63
CA THR A 33 -7.06 13.05 -25.31
C THR A 33 -6.43 11.65 -25.30
N PHE A 34 -5.46 11.41 -26.17
CA PHE A 34 -4.74 10.12 -26.26
C PHE A 34 -3.66 10.00 -25.17
N LEU A 35 -2.86 11.04 -24.94
CA LEU A 35 -1.78 11.05 -23.93
C LEU A 35 -2.32 10.97 -22.49
N GLY A 36 -3.41 11.66 -22.16
CA GLY A 36 -4.02 11.61 -20.83
C GLY A 36 -4.55 10.23 -20.44
N VAL A 37 -4.82 9.34 -21.41
CA VAL A 37 -5.29 7.97 -21.16
C VAL A 37 -4.16 7.01 -20.84
N ILE A 38 -2.95 7.22 -21.37
CA ILE A 38 -1.84 6.26 -21.28
C ILE A 38 -0.75 6.64 -20.27
N MET A 39 -0.76 7.88 -19.76
CA MET A 39 0.24 8.33 -18.77
C MET A 39 -0.07 7.80 -17.36
N SER A 40 0.99 7.59 -16.59
CA SER A 40 0.93 7.11 -15.21
C SER A 40 1.95 7.85 -14.34
N ILE A 41 1.62 8.04 -13.06
CA ILE A 41 2.52 8.58 -12.05
C ILE A 41 3.01 7.40 -11.20
N ASN A 42 4.33 7.20 -11.17
CA ASN A 42 4.97 6.12 -10.40
C ASN A 42 5.87 6.66 -9.28
N ALA A 43 5.80 7.97 -9.01
CA ALA A 43 6.52 8.65 -7.94
C ALA A 43 5.56 9.07 -6.82
N PHE A 44 6.03 8.97 -5.58
CA PHE A 44 5.33 9.38 -4.36
C PHE A 44 6.26 10.26 -3.51
N GLY A 45 5.69 11.22 -2.77
CA GLY A 45 6.43 12.14 -1.92
C GLY A 45 6.82 13.45 -2.62
N HIS A 46 7.25 14.42 -1.82
CA HIS A 46 7.63 15.77 -2.28
C HIS A 46 9.14 15.96 -2.21
N LEU A 47 9.71 16.23 -1.04
CA LEU A 47 11.15 16.36 -0.82
C LEU A 47 11.82 14.98 -0.78
N PHE A 48 11.34 14.09 0.07
CA PHE A 48 11.69 12.68 0.02
C PHE A 48 10.78 11.99 -1.00
N ARG A 49 11.33 11.69 -2.16
CA ARG A 49 10.57 11.18 -3.31
C ARG A 49 10.98 9.76 -3.64
N VAL A 50 9.99 8.91 -3.82
CA VAL A 50 10.19 7.50 -4.17
C VAL A 50 9.55 7.23 -5.52
N THR A 51 10.30 6.63 -6.45
CA THR A 51 9.76 6.07 -7.70
C THR A 51 9.97 4.57 -7.67
N THR A 52 8.89 3.78 -7.75
CA THR A 52 8.96 2.32 -7.84
C THR A 52 8.80 1.85 -9.29
N TRP A 53 9.49 0.78 -9.65
CA TRP A 53 9.52 0.21 -11.00
C TRP A 53 9.61 -1.31 -10.99
N GLY A 54 9.41 -1.94 -12.14
CA GLY A 54 9.47 -3.39 -12.36
C GLY A 54 8.12 -4.10 -12.20
N GLU A 55 7.99 -5.24 -12.84
CA GLU A 55 6.80 -6.09 -12.89
C GLU A 55 7.00 -7.38 -12.07
N SER A 56 5.88 -7.97 -11.62
CA SER A 56 5.89 -9.16 -10.76
C SER A 56 6.54 -10.39 -11.38
N HIS A 57 6.59 -10.46 -12.71
CA HIS A 57 7.21 -11.54 -13.51
C HIS A 57 8.25 -10.99 -14.50
N GLY A 58 8.72 -9.76 -14.32
CA GLY A 58 9.91 -9.21 -14.93
C GLY A 58 11.17 -9.75 -14.27
N GLU A 59 12.35 -9.33 -14.74
CA GLU A 59 13.65 -9.74 -14.21
C GLU A 59 13.86 -9.26 -12.77
N ALA A 60 13.47 -8.01 -12.51
CA ALA A 60 13.64 -7.36 -11.23
C ALA A 60 12.54 -6.32 -10.98
N LEU A 61 12.48 -5.85 -9.75
CA LEU A 61 11.76 -4.66 -9.34
C LEU A 61 12.65 -3.84 -8.40
N GLY A 62 12.32 -2.59 -8.20
CA GLY A 62 13.11 -1.75 -7.32
C GLY A 62 12.51 -0.39 -7.08
N ALA A 63 13.28 0.46 -6.42
CA ALA A 63 12.92 1.83 -6.13
C ALA A 63 14.11 2.76 -6.33
N THR A 64 13.82 3.96 -6.79
CA THR A 64 14.73 5.10 -6.76
C THR A 64 14.22 6.08 -5.73
N ILE A 65 15.06 6.41 -4.76
CA ILE A 65 14.75 7.37 -3.69
C ILE A 65 15.60 8.62 -3.93
N ASP A 66 14.95 9.77 -4.02
CA ASP A 66 15.59 11.08 -4.10
C ASP A 66 15.21 11.92 -2.87
N GLY A 67 16.12 12.82 -2.43
CA GLY A 67 15.90 13.68 -1.27
C GLY A 67 16.13 13.01 0.09
N CYS A 68 16.79 11.84 0.15
CA CYS A 68 17.28 11.31 1.41
C CYS A 68 18.45 12.18 1.91
N PRO A 69 18.41 12.70 3.15
CA PRO A 69 19.52 13.48 3.70
C PRO A 69 20.83 12.67 3.71
N SER A 70 21.96 13.36 3.60
CA SER A 70 23.28 12.74 3.72
C SER A 70 23.58 12.33 5.16
N ASN A 71 24.55 11.40 5.30
CA ASN A 71 25.03 10.88 6.59
C ASN A 71 24.04 10.08 7.43
N ILE A 72 22.92 9.64 6.85
CA ILE A 72 22.02 8.70 7.50
C ILE A 72 22.68 7.32 7.49
N PRO A 73 22.88 6.65 8.64
CA PRO A 73 23.33 5.26 8.69
C PRO A 73 22.37 4.36 7.89
N LEU A 74 22.92 3.63 6.92
CA LEU A 74 22.10 2.80 6.03
C LEU A 74 22.92 1.66 5.44
N THR A 75 22.52 0.44 5.73
CA THR A 75 23.11 -0.79 5.19
C THR A 75 22.04 -1.67 4.55
N ILE A 76 22.46 -2.68 3.79
CA ILE A 76 21.55 -3.71 3.25
C ILE A 76 20.77 -4.40 4.38
N ALA A 77 21.43 -4.68 5.52
CA ALA A 77 20.81 -5.35 6.66
C ALA A 77 19.63 -4.54 7.24
N ASP A 78 19.76 -3.21 7.29
CA ASP A 78 18.71 -2.31 7.79
C ASP A 78 17.43 -2.36 6.91
N LEU A 79 17.58 -2.66 5.63
CA LEU A 79 16.46 -2.81 4.69
C LEU A 79 15.93 -4.23 4.69
N GLN A 80 16.80 -5.23 4.78
CA GLN A 80 16.45 -6.65 4.65
C GLN A 80 15.52 -7.12 5.76
N ILE A 81 15.69 -6.63 7.00
CA ILE A 81 14.80 -6.98 8.12
C ILE A 81 13.32 -6.69 7.85
N TRP A 82 13.02 -5.62 7.11
CA TRP A 82 11.65 -5.26 6.73
C TRP A 82 11.15 -6.09 5.56
N LEU A 83 12.01 -6.36 4.60
CA LEU A 83 11.70 -7.24 3.47
C LEU A 83 11.44 -8.67 3.94
N ASP A 84 12.18 -9.16 4.93
CA ASP A 84 11.97 -10.47 5.53
C ASP A 84 10.60 -10.60 6.21
N LYS A 85 10.11 -9.55 6.84
CA LYS A 85 8.74 -9.50 7.39
C LYS A 85 7.67 -9.54 6.30
N ARG A 86 7.93 -8.91 5.14
CA ARG A 86 6.97 -8.81 4.03
C ARG A 86 7.01 -10.01 3.07
N LYS A 87 8.15 -10.68 2.89
CA LYS A 87 8.35 -11.71 1.84
C LYS A 87 7.26 -12.77 1.82
N PRO A 88 6.95 -13.37 0.64
CA PRO A 88 5.99 -14.46 0.54
C PRO A 88 6.54 -15.75 1.14
N GLY A 89 5.64 -16.71 1.44
CA GLY A 89 6.04 -18.05 1.87
C GLY A 89 6.48 -18.15 3.33
N THR A 90 6.21 -17.13 4.15
CA THR A 90 6.57 -17.10 5.58
C THR A 90 5.71 -18.01 6.44
N SER A 91 4.52 -18.41 5.96
CA SER A 91 3.61 -19.31 6.67
C SER A 91 2.73 -20.11 5.70
N LYS A 92 2.04 -21.15 6.21
CA LYS A 92 1.03 -21.89 5.45
C LYS A 92 -0.18 -21.03 5.02
N TYR A 93 -0.35 -19.85 5.58
CA TYR A 93 -1.47 -18.93 5.33
C TYR A 93 -1.17 -17.85 4.27
N THR A 94 0.06 -17.82 3.78
CA THR A 94 0.46 -16.93 2.68
C THR A 94 0.67 -17.72 1.39
N THR A 95 0.92 -17.03 0.29
CA THR A 95 1.21 -17.66 -1.01
C THR A 95 2.39 -18.64 -0.92
N GLN A 96 2.36 -19.71 -1.72
CA GLN A 96 3.46 -20.68 -1.84
C GLN A 96 4.62 -20.17 -2.71
N ARG A 97 4.54 -18.97 -3.30
CA ARG A 97 5.66 -18.33 -3.97
C ARG A 97 6.79 -18.12 -2.97
N ARG A 98 8.02 -18.43 -3.38
CA ARG A 98 9.21 -18.26 -2.53
C ARG A 98 10.14 -17.24 -3.17
N GLU A 99 10.25 -16.09 -2.53
CA GLU A 99 11.20 -15.03 -2.93
C GLU A 99 11.99 -14.64 -1.69
N ASN A 100 13.28 -14.55 -1.81
CA ASN A 100 14.13 -14.10 -0.70
C ASN A 100 14.02 -12.61 -0.48
N ASP A 101 13.57 -11.87 -1.52
CA ASP A 101 13.50 -10.40 -1.53
C ASP A 101 14.83 -9.75 -1.16
N GLU A 102 15.93 -10.36 -1.58
CA GLU A 102 17.28 -9.84 -1.35
C GLU A 102 17.42 -8.49 -2.05
N VAL A 103 17.73 -7.46 -1.26
CA VAL A 103 17.89 -6.10 -1.77
C VAL A 103 19.34 -5.79 -2.04
N GLU A 104 19.60 -5.18 -3.19
CA GLU A 104 20.89 -4.61 -3.56
C GLU A 104 20.78 -3.08 -3.52
N ILE A 105 21.79 -2.40 -2.96
CA ILE A 105 21.93 -0.94 -3.02
C ILE A 105 22.94 -0.64 -4.11
N LEU A 106 22.50 0.00 -5.20
CA LEU A 106 23.33 0.24 -6.38
C LEU A 106 23.97 1.63 -6.39
N SER A 107 23.43 2.58 -5.63
CA SER A 107 23.95 3.96 -5.53
C SER A 107 23.42 4.67 -4.27
N GLY A 108 23.98 5.83 -3.97
CA GLY A 108 23.51 6.73 -2.92
C GLY A 108 23.93 6.36 -1.51
N VAL A 109 24.79 5.34 -1.35
CA VAL A 109 25.35 4.93 -0.06
C VAL A 109 26.86 4.71 -0.21
N PHE A 110 27.63 5.25 0.73
CA PHE A 110 29.08 5.10 0.81
C PHE A 110 29.49 4.87 2.27
N GLU A 111 30.32 3.88 2.54
CA GLU A 111 30.79 3.51 3.90
C GLU A 111 29.65 3.39 4.93
N GLY A 112 28.52 2.79 4.53
CA GLY A 112 27.36 2.56 5.40
C GLY A 112 26.54 3.80 5.73
N LYS A 113 26.67 4.88 4.94
CA LYS A 113 25.91 6.13 5.11
C LYS A 113 25.38 6.63 3.78
N SER A 114 24.20 7.25 3.81
CA SER A 114 23.65 7.95 2.66
C SER A 114 24.54 9.11 2.23
N THR A 115 24.63 9.34 0.92
CA THR A 115 25.47 10.41 0.33
C THR A 115 24.71 11.71 0.05
N GLY A 116 23.37 11.71 0.17
CA GLY A 116 22.53 12.82 -0.24
C GLY A 116 22.22 12.83 -1.75
N THR A 117 22.73 11.85 -2.50
CA THR A 117 22.41 11.63 -3.91
C THR A 117 21.36 10.52 -4.05
N PRO A 118 20.75 10.30 -5.25
CA PRO A 118 19.71 9.30 -5.41
C PRO A 118 20.16 7.89 -4.99
N ILE A 119 19.35 7.25 -4.15
CA ILE A 119 19.55 5.87 -3.71
C ILE A 119 18.78 4.96 -4.65
N GLN A 120 19.48 4.00 -5.27
CA GLN A 120 18.88 3.01 -6.17
C GLN A 120 18.86 1.64 -5.48
N LEU A 121 17.66 1.07 -5.38
CA LEU A 121 17.43 -0.26 -4.82
C LEU A 121 16.95 -1.23 -5.89
N LEU A 122 17.50 -2.45 -5.88
CA LEU A 122 17.14 -3.53 -6.81
C LEU A 122 16.79 -4.80 -6.02
N ILE A 123 15.72 -5.49 -6.46
CA ILE A 123 15.31 -6.79 -5.93
C ILE A 123 15.03 -7.71 -7.12
N LYS A 124 15.79 -8.78 -7.28
CA LYS A 124 15.59 -9.76 -8.36
C LYS A 124 14.36 -10.64 -8.13
N ASN A 125 13.67 -11.00 -9.18
CA ASN A 125 12.61 -12.00 -9.15
C ASN A 125 13.21 -13.39 -9.41
N THR A 126 13.12 -14.30 -8.45
CA THR A 126 13.76 -15.63 -8.52
C THR A 126 12.77 -16.79 -8.70
N ASP A 127 11.51 -16.66 -8.25
CA ASP A 127 10.47 -17.71 -8.38
C ASP A 127 9.28 -17.22 -9.22
N GLN A 128 9.54 -16.75 -10.43
CA GLN A 128 8.51 -16.42 -11.41
C GLN A 128 8.11 -17.65 -12.24
N ARG A 129 6.79 -17.91 -12.37
CA ARG A 129 6.25 -19.02 -13.15
C ARG A 129 5.22 -18.51 -14.15
N SER A 130 5.70 -18.02 -15.28
CA SER A 130 4.86 -17.42 -16.34
C SER A 130 3.84 -18.38 -16.93
N LYS A 131 4.12 -19.71 -16.90
CA LYS A 131 3.22 -20.78 -17.41
C LYS A 131 1.89 -20.86 -16.66
N ASP A 132 1.83 -20.43 -15.39
CA ASP A 132 0.63 -20.48 -14.55
C ASP A 132 -0.48 -19.53 -15.03
N TYR A 133 -0.20 -18.65 -15.97
CA TYR A 133 -1.09 -17.56 -16.42
C TYR A 133 -1.59 -17.67 -17.87
N GLY A 134 -1.33 -18.79 -18.55
CA GLY A 134 -1.74 -19.00 -19.96
C GLY A 134 -3.26 -18.88 -20.14
N ASP A 135 -4.03 -19.51 -19.27
CA ASP A 135 -5.50 -19.56 -19.36
C ASP A 135 -6.19 -18.19 -19.16
N ILE A 136 -5.48 -17.22 -18.55
CA ILE A 136 -6.02 -15.89 -18.30
C ILE A 136 -5.48 -14.81 -19.25
N LYS A 137 -4.66 -15.19 -20.24
CA LYS A 137 -4.06 -14.27 -21.20
C LYS A 137 -5.11 -13.43 -21.92
N ASP A 138 -6.21 -14.04 -22.31
CA ASP A 138 -7.25 -13.41 -23.11
C ASP A 138 -8.54 -13.14 -22.32
N LYS A 139 -8.54 -13.35 -21.01
CA LYS A 139 -9.69 -13.11 -20.11
C LYS A 139 -9.33 -12.08 -19.03
N PHE A 140 -10.35 -11.46 -18.43
CA PHE A 140 -10.16 -10.51 -17.35
C PHE A 140 -10.65 -11.12 -16.03
N ARG A 141 -9.82 -11.10 -14.99
CA ARG A 141 -10.23 -11.55 -13.64
C ARG A 141 -11.19 -10.55 -13.03
N PRO A 142 -12.41 -10.94 -12.62
CA PRO A 142 -13.32 -10.05 -11.92
C PRO A 142 -12.70 -9.53 -10.61
N GLY A 143 -12.83 -8.22 -10.38
CA GLY A 143 -12.24 -7.55 -9.21
C GLY A 143 -10.72 -7.36 -9.26
N HIS A 144 -10.02 -7.80 -10.31
CA HIS A 144 -8.60 -7.54 -10.57
C HIS A 144 -8.42 -6.33 -11.51
N ALA A 145 -7.24 -5.74 -11.50
CA ALA A 145 -6.91 -4.60 -12.36
C ALA A 145 -6.68 -4.97 -13.85
N ASP A 146 -6.87 -6.21 -14.25
CA ASP A 146 -6.64 -6.69 -15.62
C ASP A 146 -7.33 -5.83 -16.67
N ILE A 147 -8.64 -5.62 -16.49
CA ILE A 147 -9.46 -4.87 -17.47
C ILE A 147 -9.09 -3.38 -17.47
N THR A 148 -8.83 -2.79 -16.31
CA THR A 148 -8.49 -1.36 -16.21
C THR A 148 -7.14 -1.03 -16.81
N TYR A 149 -6.14 -1.92 -16.64
CA TYR A 149 -4.84 -1.79 -17.31
C TYR A 149 -4.99 -1.94 -18.83
N HIS A 150 -5.76 -2.91 -19.30
CA HIS A 150 -6.04 -3.08 -20.71
C HIS A 150 -6.73 -1.86 -21.32
N LEU A 151 -7.75 -1.33 -20.66
CA LEU A 151 -8.49 -0.16 -21.12
C LEU A 151 -7.64 1.12 -21.13
N LYS A 152 -6.75 1.27 -20.14
CA LYS A 152 -5.91 2.47 -20.00
C LYS A 152 -4.72 2.44 -20.95
N TYR A 153 -3.99 1.32 -21.02
CA TYR A 153 -2.70 1.24 -21.70
C TYR A 153 -2.76 0.52 -23.04
N GLY A 154 -3.92 -0.05 -23.44
CA GLY A 154 -4.06 -0.85 -24.65
C GLY A 154 -3.43 -2.24 -24.55
N ASN A 155 -2.61 -2.48 -23.53
CA ASN A 155 -1.99 -3.77 -23.25
C ASN A 155 -1.93 -4.05 -21.74
N ARG A 156 -1.56 -5.26 -21.36
CA ARG A 156 -1.26 -5.64 -19.99
C ARG A 156 -0.28 -6.80 -19.94
N ASP A 157 0.57 -6.85 -18.95
CA ASP A 157 1.28 -8.07 -18.61
C ASP A 157 0.31 -9.02 -17.87
N TYR A 158 -0.12 -10.09 -18.55
CA TYR A 158 -1.03 -11.08 -17.96
C TYR A 158 -0.34 -11.98 -16.92
N ARG A 159 1.00 -12.03 -16.93
CA ARG A 159 1.80 -12.81 -16.00
C ARG A 159 1.75 -12.18 -14.60
N GLY A 160 0.89 -12.70 -13.73
CA GLY A 160 0.74 -12.24 -12.34
C GLY A 160 0.15 -10.84 -12.15
N GLY A 161 -0.11 -10.08 -13.23
CA GLY A 161 -0.70 -8.73 -13.17
C GLY A 161 0.31 -7.57 -13.19
N GLY A 162 1.59 -7.82 -13.49
CA GLY A 162 2.60 -6.77 -13.65
C GLY A 162 2.70 -5.85 -12.43
N ARG A 163 2.56 -4.53 -12.64
CA ARG A 163 2.58 -3.48 -11.60
C ARG A 163 1.39 -3.53 -10.65
N SER A 164 0.26 -4.13 -11.02
CA SER A 164 -0.90 -4.28 -10.13
C SER A 164 -0.77 -5.41 -9.11
N SER A 165 0.29 -6.20 -9.21
CA SER A 165 0.58 -7.30 -8.29
C SER A 165 1.04 -6.79 -6.92
N ALA A 166 0.66 -7.51 -5.85
CA ALA A 166 1.20 -7.27 -4.50
C ALA A 166 2.73 -7.45 -4.42
N ARG A 167 3.38 -8.00 -5.45
CA ARG A 167 4.85 -8.08 -5.56
C ARG A 167 5.51 -6.70 -5.58
N GLU A 168 4.85 -5.68 -6.15
CA GLU A 168 5.31 -4.30 -6.18
C GLU A 168 5.65 -3.77 -4.78
N THR A 169 4.93 -4.22 -3.75
CA THR A 169 5.15 -3.78 -2.38
C THR A 169 6.54 -4.13 -1.83
N ALA A 170 7.31 -5.04 -2.45
CA ALA A 170 8.70 -5.28 -2.05
C ALA A 170 9.57 -4.04 -2.29
N ALA A 171 9.42 -3.38 -3.45
CA ALA A 171 10.13 -2.12 -3.73
C ALA A 171 9.68 -1.01 -2.75
N ARG A 172 8.40 -0.96 -2.43
CA ARG A 172 7.84 -0.01 -1.44
C ARG A 172 8.44 -0.22 -0.05
N VAL A 173 8.50 -1.47 0.43
CA VAL A 173 9.08 -1.79 1.74
C VAL A 173 10.58 -1.47 1.79
N ALA A 174 11.32 -1.76 0.72
CA ALA A 174 12.73 -1.38 0.64
C ALA A 174 12.92 0.13 0.74
N ALA A 175 12.12 0.92 0.00
CA ALA A 175 12.12 2.38 0.09
C ALA A 175 11.65 2.89 1.46
N GLY A 176 10.67 2.22 2.06
CA GLY A 176 10.20 2.49 3.42
C GLY A 176 11.28 2.26 4.48
N GLY A 177 12.16 1.27 4.29
CA GLY A 177 13.33 1.06 5.13
C GLY A 177 14.30 2.26 5.11
N VAL A 178 14.54 2.85 3.93
CA VAL A 178 15.34 4.08 3.81
C VAL A 178 14.65 5.26 4.52
N ALA A 179 13.34 5.42 4.32
CA ALA A 179 12.58 6.47 5.00
C ALA A 179 12.60 6.31 6.53
N ARG A 180 12.49 5.06 7.01
CA ARG A 180 12.59 4.74 8.45
C ARG A 180 13.95 5.10 9.00
N ALA A 181 15.04 4.73 8.35
CA ALA A 181 16.39 5.09 8.78
C ALA A 181 16.58 6.62 8.89
N ALA A 182 16.04 7.37 7.93
CA ALA A 182 16.04 8.83 7.98
C ALA A 182 15.19 9.36 9.14
N LEU A 183 13.98 8.83 9.34
CA LEU A 183 13.10 9.24 10.46
C LEU A 183 13.71 8.92 11.81
N GLU A 184 14.31 7.76 12.01
CA GLU A 184 14.99 7.38 13.26
C GLU A 184 16.16 8.31 13.62
N ALA A 185 16.86 8.82 12.59
CA ALA A 185 17.93 9.79 12.81
C ALA A 185 17.44 11.17 13.29
N PHE A 186 16.24 11.59 12.88
CA PHE A 186 15.66 12.88 13.27
C PHE A 186 14.66 12.80 14.43
N LEU A 187 14.00 11.66 14.57
CA LEU A 187 12.93 11.41 15.52
C LEU A 187 13.18 10.08 16.25
N PRO A 188 14.17 10.01 17.15
CA PRO A 188 14.59 8.75 17.79
C PRO A 188 13.51 8.12 18.68
N ASP A 189 12.54 8.88 19.13
CA ASP A 189 11.41 8.39 19.93
C ASP A 189 10.26 7.86 19.07
N LEU A 190 10.29 8.06 17.75
CA LEU A 190 9.25 7.62 16.83
C LEU A 190 9.22 6.08 16.77
N LYS A 191 8.05 5.51 17.03
CA LYS A 191 7.78 4.08 16.86
C LYS A 191 6.55 3.89 15.99
N ILE A 192 6.69 3.12 14.91
CA ILE A 192 5.60 2.78 14.01
C ILE A 192 5.30 1.28 14.18
N THR A 193 4.07 0.97 14.58
CA THR A 193 3.60 -0.40 14.81
C THR A 193 2.37 -0.67 13.96
N GLY A 194 2.40 -1.74 13.16
CA GLY A 194 1.28 -2.18 12.36
C GLY A 194 0.74 -3.53 12.86
N TYR A 195 -0.59 -3.69 12.83
CA TYR A 195 -1.22 -4.95 13.20
C TYR A 195 -2.59 -5.14 12.56
N MET A 196 -3.02 -6.38 12.45
CA MET A 196 -4.33 -6.72 11.88
C MET A 196 -5.41 -6.64 12.95
N LEU A 197 -6.43 -5.81 12.73
CA LEU A 197 -7.61 -5.66 13.59
C LEU A 197 -8.78 -6.54 13.20
N GLN A 198 -8.89 -6.90 11.92
CA GLN A 198 -10.04 -7.65 11.43
C GLN A 198 -9.65 -8.51 10.25
N MET A 199 -10.20 -9.73 10.20
CA MET A 199 -10.18 -10.61 9.04
C MET A 199 -11.60 -11.07 8.71
N GLY A 200 -12.15 -10.61 7.59
CA GLY A 200 -13.53 -10.86 7.22
C GLY A 200 -14.51 -10.40 8.31
N LYS A 201 -15.32 -11.32 8.81
CA LYS A 201 -16.28 -11.05 9.89
C LYS A 201 -15.68 -11.04 11.31
N HIS A 202 -14.46 -11.52 11.49
CA HIS A 202 -13.83 -11.65 12.80
C HIS A 202 -13.02 -10.40 13.13
N LYS A 203 -13.37 -9.74 14.23
CA LYS A 203 -12.67 -8.57 14.76
C LYS A 203 -11.84 -8.95 15.98
N VAL A 204 -10.74 -8.23 16.19
CA VAL A 204 -9.96 -8.26 17.43
C VAL A 204 -10.71 -7.45 18.48
N ASP A 205 -10.76 -7.97 19.68
CA ASP A 205 -11.24 -7.25 20.82
C ASP A 205 -10.22 -6.19 21.25
N ARG A 206 -10.59 -4.92 21.16
CA ARG A 206 -9.71 -3.79 21.42
C ARG A 206 -9.34 -3.64 22.90
N GLU A 207 -10.15 -4.16 23.81
CA GLU A 207 -9.86 -4.13 25.25
C GLU A 207 -8.74 -5.13 25.63
N ASN A 208 -8.48 -6.11 24.76
CA ASN A 208 -7.52 -7.19 24.96
C ASN A 208 -6.37 -7.17 23.94
N ILE A 209 -5.80 -6.00 23.67
CA ILE A 209 -4.64 -5.83 22.78
C ILE A 209 -3.34 -6.01 23.58
N ASP A 210 -2.49 -6.96 23.15
CA ASP A 210 -1.10 -7.10 23.57
C ASP A 210 -0.18 -6.99 22.35
N LEU A 211 0.51 -5.86 22.24
CA LEU A 211 1.43 -5.59 21.12
C LEU A 211 2.58 -6.59 21.04
N LYS A 212 2.94 -7.27 22.13
CA LYS A 212 3.98 -8.31 22.15
C LYS A 212 3.56 -9.60 21.43
N GLU A 213 2.27 -9.78 21.17
CA GLU A 213 1.74 -10.93 20.44
C GLU A 213 1.83 -10.76 18.90
N ILE A 214 2.02 -9.54 18.39
CA ILE A 214 1.99 -9.22 16.95
C ILE A 214 2.96 -10.12 16.18
N GLU A 215 4.21 -10.21 16.60
CA GLU A 215 5.26 -10.95 15.88
C GLU A 215 5.28 -12.45 16.22
N LYS A 216 4.46 -12.92 17.17
CA LYS A 216 4.42 -14.32 17.60
C LYS A 216 3.44 -15.18 16.80
N ASN A 217 2.69 -14.58 15.88
CA ASN A 217 1.74 -15.29 15.04
C ASN A 217 1.80 -14.81 13.57
N PRO A 218 1.41 -15.67 12.62
CA PRO A 218 1.58 -15.36 11.19
C PRO A 218 0.58 -14.32 10.66
N PHE A 219 -0.30 -13.79 11.50
CA PHE A 219 -1.36 -12.86 11.11
C PHE A 219 -1.07 -11.42 11.57
N TRP A 220 0.01 -11.19 12.32
CA TRP A 220 0.31 -9.90 12.94
C TRP A 220 -0.81 -9.40 13.84
N VAL A 221 -1.47 -10.31 14.56
CA VAL A 221 -2.61 -9.98 15.42
C VAL A 221 -2.15 -9.76 16.85
N PRO A 222 -2.54 -8.65 17.50
CA PRO A 222 -2.16 -8.35 18.88
C PRO A 222 -3.01 -9.11 19.91
N ASN A 223 -3.45 -10.34 19.59
CA ASN A 223 -4.30 -11.15 20.47
C ASN A 223 -4.24 -12.63 20.08
N LYS A 224 -3.82 -13.49 21.00
CA LYS A 224 -3.65 -14.92 20.76
C LYS A 224 -4.96 -15.65 20.39
N SER A 225 -6.08 -15.30 21.03
CA SER A 225 -7.39 -15.89 20.74
C SER A 225 -7.87 -15.50 19.34
N ALA A 226 -7.69 -14.24 18.94
CA ALA A 226 -8.02 -13.79 17.60
C ALA A 226 -7.16 -14.47 16.53
N ALA A 227 -5.87 -14.70 16.80
CA ALA A 227 -4.98 -15.42 15.88
C ALA A 227 -5.49 -16.86 15.61
N GLN A 228 -5.98 -17.56 16.63
CA GLN A 228 -6.57 -18.90 16.48
C GLN A 228 -7.86 -18.86 15.64
N LYS A 229 -8.74 -17.89 15.88
CA LYS A 229 -9.98 -17.69 15.10
C LYS A 229 -9.67 -17.41 13.61
N PHE A 230 -8.65 -16.56 13.34
CA PHE A 230 -8.22 -16.26 11.98
C PHE A 230 -7.64 -17.47 11.27
N ALA A 231 -6.87 -18.30 11.99
CA ALA A 231 -6.33 -19.54 11.46
C ALA A 231 -7.44 -20.51 11.00
N SER A 232 -8.42 -20.78 11.88
CA SER A 232 -9.55 -21.67 11.57
C SER A 232 -10.36 -21.12 10.39
N TYR A 233 -10.66 -19.82 10.37
CA TYR A 233 -11.44 -19.17 9.31
C TYR A 233 -10.72 -19.24 7.94
N LEU A 234 -9.41 -19.04 7.91
CA LEU A 234 -8.65 -19.17 6.67
C LEU A 234 -8.57 -20.62 6.17
N ASP A 235 -8.47 -21.58 7.08
CA ASP A 235 -8.47 -23.01 6.70
C ASP A 235 -9.83 -23.43 6.10
N GLU A 236 -10.95 -22.87 6.57
CA GLU A 236 -12.29 -23.02 5.96
C GLU A 236 -12.34 -22.41 4.55
N LEU A 237 -11.97 -21.13 4.41
CA LEU A 237 -11.98 -20.43 3.13
C LEU A 237 -11.08 -21.08 2.07
N ARG A 238 -9.95 -21.64 2.48
CA ARG A 238 -9.07 -22.38 1.57
C ARG A 238 -9.71 -23.65 1.03
N LYS A 239 -10.47 -24.38 1.85
CA LYS A 239 -11.24 -25.56 1.40
C LYS A 239 -12.32 -25.17 0.40
N GLU A 240 -12.92 -23.98 0.58
CA GLU A 240 -13.91 -23.41 -0.35
C GLU A 240 -13.28 -22.82 -1.63
N GLY A 241 -11.95 -22.72 -1.72
CA GLY A 241 -11.27 -22.03 -2.82
C GLY A 241 -11.52 -20.53 -2.86
N ASN A 242 -11.77 -19.90 -1.71
CA ASN A 242 -12.17 -18.53 -1.54
C ASN A 242 -11.08 -17.68 -0.88
N SER A 243 -11.33 -16.38 -0.73
CA SER A 243 -10.43 -15.39 -0.13
C SER A 243 -11.18 -14.41 0.76
N VAL A 244 -10.44 -13.67 1.58
CA VAL A 244 -11.02 -12.71 2.53
C VAL A 244 -10.19 -11.44 2.61
N GLY A 245 -10.86 -10.32 2.93
CA GLY A 245 -10.24 -9.03 3.22
C GLY A 245 -9.84 -8.88 4.69
N ALA A 246 -9.15 -7.79 4.98
CA ALA A 246 -8.68 -7.45 6.31
C ALA A 246 -8.77 -5.96 6.60
N VAL A 247 -8.77 -5.59 7.87
CA VAL A 247 -8.50 -4.21 8.34
C VAL A 247 -7.21 -4.24 9.15
N ILE A 248 -6.32 -3.33 8.81
CA ILE A 248 -5.03 -3.13 9.45
C ILE A 248 -5.05 -1.78 10.16
N GLU A 249 -4.49 -1.70 11.35
CA GLU A 249 -4.24 -0.45 12.05
C GLU A 249 -2.73 -0.21 12.15
N ILE A 250 -2.35 1.03 11.92
CA ILE A 250 -1.00 1.54 12.12
C ILE A 250 -1.06 2.60 13.20
N ALA A 251 -0.24 2.43 14.21
CA ALA A 251 -0.03 3.39 15.26
C ALA A 251 1.40 3.95 15.18
N ALA A 252 1.54 5.28 15.14
CA ALA A 252 2.83 5.94 15.24
C ALA A 252 2.87 6.76 16.54
N SER A 253 3.70 6.34 17.49
CA SER A 253 3.93 7.03 18.76
C SER A 253 5.24 7.80 18.73
N GLY A 254 5.41 8.79 19.61
CA GLY A 254 6.58 9.65 19.65
C GLY A 254 6.63 10.68 18.52
N VAL A 255 5.53 10.93 17.86
CA VAL A 255 5.41 11.95 16.80
C VAL A 255 5.36 13.34 17.45
N PRO A 256 6.26 14.28 17.08
CA PRO A 256 6.18 15.64 17.59
C PRO A 256 4.95 16.37 17.07
N ALA A 257 4.42 17.32 17.84
CA ALA A 257 3.42 18.26 17.35
C ALA A 257 4.00 19.15 16.25
N GLY A 258 3.15 19.55 15.28
CA GLY A 258 3.52 20.54 14.26
C GLY A 258 3.94 19.96 12.88
N LEU A 259 3.85 18.65 12.66
CA LEU A 259 4.06 18.06 11.33
C LEU A 259 2.79 18.16 10.49
N GLY A 260 2.97 18.43 9.20
CA GLY A 260 1.89 18.65 8.23
C GLY A 260 1.74 20.10 7.86
N ALA A 261 1.13 20.37 6.70
CA ALA A 261 0.95 21.70 6.15
C ALA A 261 -0.48 21.86 5.59
N PRO A 262 -1.37 22.60 6.27
CA PRO A 262 -2.67 22.92 5.71
C PRO A 262 -2.47 23.88 4.51
N ILE A 263 -3.33 23.86 3.46
CA ILE A 263 -4.55 23.06 3.34
C ILE A 263 -4.31 21.78 2.54
N TYR A 264 -3.43 21.79 1.53
CA TYR A 264 -3.32 20.71 0.52
C TYR A 264 -2.25 19.66 0.83
N SER A 265 -1.40 19.90 1.83
CA SER A 265 -0.41 18.95 2.35
C SER A 265 -0.69 18.61 3.80
N LYS A 266 -1.98 18.42 4.14
CA LYS A 266 -2.38 17.95 5.46
C LYS A 266 -1.80 16.56 5.70
N LEU A 267 -1.31 16.33 6.90
CA LEU A 267 -0.67 15.05 7.27
C LEU A 267 -1.62 13.86 7.12
N ASP A 268 -2.89 14.01 7.50
CA ASP A 268 -3.93 13.00 7.31
C ASP A 268 -4.18 12.67 5.83
N ALA A 269 -4.16 13.69 4.96
CA ALA A 269 -4.31 13.52 3.52
C ALA A 269 -3.12 12.78 2.89
N ASP A 270 -1.89 13.13 3.28
CA ASP A 270 -0.68 12.48 2.77
C ASP A 270 -0.57 11.03 3.27
N ILE A 271 -0.90 10.76 4.54
CA ILE A 271 -1.00 9.40 5.09
C ILE A 271 -2.07 8.61 4.33
N ALA A 272 -3.26 9.18 4.13
CA ALA A 272 -4.33 8.50 3.41
C ALA A 272 -3.95 8.21 1.96
N ALA A 273 -3.27 9.12 1.27
CA ALA A 273 -2.76 8.91 -0.09
C ALA A 273 -1.72 7.78 -0.13
N GLY A 274 -0.80 7.75 0.83
CA GLY A 274 0.19 6.68 0.98
C GLY A 274 -0.49 5.32 1.18
N MET A 275 -1.40 5.21 2.14
CA MET A 275 -2.12 3.96 2.45
C MET A 275 -3.03 3.52 1.30
N MET A 276 -3.79 4.44 0.68
CA MET A 276 -4.66 4.14 -0.45
C MET A 276 -3.90 3.67 -1.69
N SER A 277 -2.63 4.06 -1.85
CA SER A 277 -1.78 3.63 -2.95
C SER A 277 -1.28 2.19 -2.81
N ILE A 278 -1.39 1.55 -1.63
CA ILE A 278 -1.06 0.15 -1.42
C ILE A 278 -2.05 -0.73 -2.21
N ASN A 279 -1.51 -1.73 -2.91
CA ASN A 279 -2.32 -2.66 -3.71
C ASN A 279 -3.44 -3.30 -2.87
N ALA A 280 -4.66 -3.32 -3.43
CA ALA A 280 -5.88 -3.86 -2.82
C ALA A 280 -6.48 -3.05 -1.66
N VAL A 281 -5.91 -1.94 -1.23
CA VAL A 281 -6.54 -1.03 -0.28
C VAL A 281 -7.77 -0.36 -0.91
N LYS A 282 -8.87 -0.24 -0.13
CA LYS A 282 -10.16 0.28 -0.59
C LYS A 282 -10.78 1.31 0.36
N GLY A 283 -10.18 1.53 1.51
CA GLY A 283 -10.61 2.54 2.47
C GLY A 283 -9.50 2.86 3.44
N VAL A 284 -9.44 4.11 3.89
CA VAL A 284 -8.51 4.61 4.92
C VAL A 284 -9.29 5.44 5.91
N GLU A 285 -8.95 5.33 7.18
CA GLU A 285 -9.53 6.08 8.30
C GLU A 285 -8.40 6.62 9.18
N ILE A 286 -8.59 7.83 9.69
CA ILE A 286 -7.71 8.47 10.69
C ILE A 286 -8.52 8.66 11.98
N GLY A 287 -7.96 8.29 13.12
CA GLY A 287 -8.65 8.37 14.40
C GLY A 287 -9.95 7.55 14.41
N GLU A 288 -11.07 8.14 14.82
CA GLU A 288 -12.39 7.50 14.77
C GLU A 288 -12.91 7.24 13.35
N GLY A 289 -12.33 7.91 12.34
CA GLY A 289 -12.66 7.67 10.94
C GLY A 289 -14.14 7.85 10.65
N MET A 290 -14.76 6.86 9.98
CA MET A 290 -16.19 6.91 9.64
C MET A 290 -17.10 6.89 10.87
N SER A 291 -16.65 6.34 11.99
CA SER A 291 -17.41 6.31 13.25
C SER A 291 -17.61 7.71 13.84
N ALA A 292 -16.76 8.67 13.53
CA ALA A 292 -16.90 10.06 13.97
C ALA A 292 -18.26 10.68 13.56
N ALA A 293 -18.86 10.22 12.46
CA ALA A 293 -20.19 10.68 12.02
C ALA A 293 -21.34 10.31 12.98
N MET A 294 -21.11 9.34 13.89
CA MET A 294 -22.08 8.91 14.88
C MET A 294 -21.89 9.63 16.25
N LEU A 295 -20.79 10.35 16.41
CA LEU A 295 -20.44 11.02 17.64
C LEU A 295 -21.10 12.41 17.70
N THR A 296 -21.41 12.84 18.94
CA THR A 296 -21.76 14.25 19.22
C THR A 296 -20.47 15.07 19.35
N GLY A 297 -20.56 16.40 19.24
CA GLY A 297 -19.40 17.27 19.46
C GLY A 297 -18.73 17.03 20.81
N THR A 298 -19.53 16.80 21.87
CA THR A 298 -19.02 16.51 23.21
C THR A 298 -18.27 15.17 23.28
N SER A 299 -18.80 14.11 22.67
CA SER A 299 -18.17 12.79 22.71
C SER A 299 -16.97 12.67 21.77
N ASN A 300 -16.91 13.50 20.73
CA ASN A 300 -15.77 13.54 19.79
C ASN A 300 -14.63 14.44 20.25
N ALA A 301 -14.89 15.37 21.18
CA ALA A 301 -13.88 16.32 21.63
C ALA A 301 -12.80 15.62 22.47
N ASP A 302 -11.55 15.71 22.00
CA ASP A 302 -10.37 15.29 22.76
C ASP A 302 -10.00 16.39 23.75
N GLU A 303 -10.44 16.26 25.02
CA GLU A 303 -10.18 17.27 26.06
C GLU A 303 -8.68 17.48 26.26
N ILE A 304 -8.28 18.75 26.34
CA ILE A 304 -6.87 19.15 26.47
C ILE A 304 -6.54 19.41 27.93
N ARG A 305 -5.43 18.86 28.38
CA ARG A 305 -4.91 19.02 29.75
C ARG A 305 -3.44 19.40 29.74
N LEU A 306 -3.00 20.10 30.74
CA LEU A 306 -1.58 20.32 31.00
C LEU A 306 -1.05 19.18 31.86
N GLY A 307 -0.30 18.26 31.25
CA GLY A 307 0.37 17.16 31.93
C GLY A 307 1.80 17.51 32.36
N ARG A 308 2.52 16.52 32.88
CA ARG A 308 3.90 16.71 33.37
C ARG A 308 4.90 17.01 32.26
N LYS A 309 4.62 16.53 31.04
CA LYS A 309 5.50 16.67 29.85
C LYS A 309 5.00 17.69 28.83
N GLY A 310 3.97 18.44 29.15
CA GLY A 310 3.33 19.41 28.25
C GLY A 310 1.86 19.12 28.01
N VAL A 311 1.38 19.42 26.83
CA VAL A 311 -0.03 19.20 26.45
C VAL A 311 -0.31 17.70 26.33
N GLU A 312 -1.40 17.26 26.96
CA GLU A 312 -1.92 15.89 26.90
C GLU A 312 -3.40 15.91 26.51
N TYR A 313 -3.84 14.87 25.83
CA TYR A 313 -5.23 14.67 25.41
C TYR A 313 -5.87 13.54 26.22
N ALA A 314 -7.10 13.74 26.69
CA ALA A 314 -7.80 12.74 27.49
C ALA A 314 -8.25 11.52 26.64
N THR A 315 -8.52 11.76 25.36
CA THR A 315 -8.88 10.76 24.34
C THR A 315 -8.08 11.04 23.08
N ASN A 316 -8.21 10.23 22.03
CA ASN A 316 -7.54 10.42 20.76
C ASN A 316 -8.48 10.11 19.59
N ASN A 317 -9.69 10.66 19.62
CA ASN A 317 -10.68 10.50 18.55
C ASN A 317 -10.19 11.09 17.22
N ALA A 318 -9.42 12.18 17.28
CA ALA A 318 -8.79 12.81 16.13
C ALA A 318 -7.63 11.98 15.53
N GLY A 319 -7.15 10.94 16.21
CA GLY A 319 -6.05 10.10 15.76
C GLY A 319 -4.73 10.84 15.61
N GLY A 320 -4.41 11.78 16.54
CA GLY A 320 -3.14 12.51 16.58
C GLY A 320 -3.03 13.67 15.60
N ILE A 321 -4.07 13.99 14.84
CA ILE A 321 -4.04 15.02 13.79
C ILE A 321 -5.24 15.95 13.92
N LEU A 322 -4.99 17.24 14.07
CA LEU A 322 -6.00 18.30 14.11
C LEU A 322 -5.70 19.34 13.01
N GLY A 323 -6.70 19.62 12.18
CA GLY A 323 -6.53 20.58 11.06
C GLY A 323 -5.45 20.19 10.04
N GLY A 324 -5.07 18.91 9.99
CA GLY A 324 -4.01 18.40 9.11
C GLY A 324 -2.60 18.51 9.70
N ILE A 325 -2.50 18.82 11.01
CA ILE A 325 -1.22 19.00 11.72
C ILE A 325 -1.18 18.02 12.89
N SER A 326 -0.03 17.36 13.12
CA SER A 326 0.15 16.48 14.28
C SER A 326 0.07 17.28 15.58
N ASN A 327 -0.60 16.71 16.57
CA ASN A 327 -0.82 17.37 17.87
C ASN A 327 0.05 16.83 19.01
N GLY A 328 0.91 15.83 18.74
CA GLY A 328 1.79 15.18 19.73
C GLY A 328 1.20 13.91 20.36
N ALA A 329 -0.07 13.62 20.12
CA ALA A 329 -0.64 12.30 20.43
C ALA A 329 -0.26 11.26 19.36
N ASP A 330 -0.49 9.98 19.66
CA ASP A 330 -0.25 8.90 18.71
C ASP A 330 -1.07 9.10 17.42
N ILE A 331 -0.42 8.96 16.26
CA ILE A 331 -1.15 8.95 14.99
C ILE A 331 -1.73 7.55 14.80
N ILE A 332 -3.05 7.49 14.64
CA ILE A 332 -3.79 6.25 14.41
C ILE A 332 -4.41 6.26 13.02
N CYS A 333 -3.97 5.35 12.18
CA CYS A 333 -4.48 5.16 10.83
C CYS A 333 -4.96 3.72 10.65
N ARG A 334 -6.14 3.54 10.05
CA ARG A 334 -6.67 2.22 9.66
C ARG A 334 -6.90 2.16 8.17
N PHE A 335 -6.69 0.98 7.59
CA PHE A 335 -7.03 0.78 6.18
C PHE A 335 -7.61 -0.61 5.93
N ALA A 336 -8.54 -0.66 4.97
CA ALA A 336 -9.23 -1.87 4.56
C ALA A 336 -8.62 -2.44 3.28
N VAL A 337 -8.24 -3.71 3.32
CA VAL A 337 -7.70 -4.47 2.20
C VAL A 337 -8.78 -5.40 1.68
N LYS A 338 -9.13 -5.30 0.39
CA LYS A 338 -10.14 -6.17 -0.23
C LYS A 338 -9.66 -7.62 -0.33
N PRO A 339 -10.58 -8.60 -0.46
CA PRO A 339 -10.23 -9.99 -0.77
C PRO A 339 -9.41 -10.10 -2.06
N THR A 340 -8.54 -11.11 -2.13
CA THR A 340 -7.79 -11.46 -3.34
C THR A 340 -8.77 -11.83 -4.45
N SER A 341 -8.62 -11.22 -5.64
CA SER A 341 -9.51 -11.47 -6.78
C SER A 341 -9.27 -12.81 -7.47
N SER A 342 -8.11 -13.42 -7.24
CA SER A 342 -7.74 -14.71 -7.83
C SER A 342 -8.21 -15.83 -6.91
N ILE A 343 -9.34 -16.46 -7.26
CA ILE A 343 -10.00 -17.53 -6.48
C ILE A 343 -10.26 -18.74 -7.35
N LEU A 344 -10.44 -19.90 -6.71
CA LEU A 344 -10.73 -21.17 -7.38
C LEU A 344 -12.20 -21.35 -7.74
N THR A 345 -13.07 -20.46 -7.27
CA THR A 345 -14.50 -20.47 -7.63
C THR A 345 -14.69 -19.86 -9.02
N SER A 346 -15.46 -20.53 -9.88
CA SER A 346 -15.80 -20.04 -11.22
C SER A 346 -16.56 -18.71 -11.15
N ARG A 347 -16.18 -17.75 -12.00
CA ARG A 347 -16.81 -16.42 -12.11
C ARG A 347 -17.05 -16.06 -13.56
N GLN A 348 -18.15 -15.38 -13.83
CA GLN A 348 -18.43 -14.82 -15.15
C GLN A 348 -17.47 -13.68 -15.47
N THR A 349 -17.02 -13.62 -16.70
CA THR A 349 -16.13 -12.59 -17.24
C THR A 349 -16.31 -12.46 -18.75
N ILE A 350 -15.46 -11.63 -19.35
CA ILE A 350 -15.37 -11.49 -20.82
C ILE A 350 -13.93 -11.73 -21.28
N THR A 351 -13.81 -12.13 -22.55
CA THR A 351 -12.55 -12.17 -23.27
C THR A 351 -12.14 -10.76 -23.73
N LYS A 352 -10.92 -10.61 -24.25
CA LYS A 352 -10.48 -9.36 -24.91
C LYS A 352 -11.32 -9.00 -26.14
N SER A 353 -11.91 -10.00 -26.82
CA SER A 353 -12.84 -9.81 -27.94
C SER A 353 -14.27 -9.42 -27.50
N GLY A 354 -14.55 -9.38 -26.18
CA GLY A 354 -15.86 -9.02 -25.64
C GLY A 354 -16.84 -10.19 -25.49
N GLU A 355 -16.41 -11.43 -25.72
CA GLU A 355 -17.25 -12.62 -25.58
C GLU A 355 -17.43 -13.02 -24.12
N SER A 356 -18.67 -13.34 -23.74
CA SER A 356 -18.97 -13.84 -22.39
C SER A 356 -18.34 -15.21 -22.15
N THR A 357 -17.70 -15.39 -21.01
CA THR A 357 -17.02 -16.64 -20.62
C THR A 357 -16.96 -16.78 -19.10
N ASN A 358 -16.47 -17.90 -18.63
CA ASN A 358 -16.14 -18.13 -17.23
C ASN A 358 -14.63 -18.19 -17.00
N ILE A 359 -14.23 -17.86 -15.79
CA ILE A 359 -12.84 -17.94 -15.36
C ILE A 359 -12.74 -18.60 -13.98
N VAL A 360 -11.74 -19.48 -13.84
CA VAL A 360 -11.24 -19.98 -12.56
C VAL A 360 -9.77 -19.61 -12.50
N THR A 361 -9.37 -18.85 -11.49
CA THR A 361 -7.97 -18.42 -11.39
C THR A 361 -7.17 -19.41 -10.58
N LYS A 362 -6.52 -20.34 -11.26
CA LYS A 362 -5.54 -21.25 -10.65
C LYS A 362 -4.23 -20.49 -10.42
N GLY A 363 -3.49 -20.86 -9.39
CA GLY A 363 -2.17 -20.26 -9.10
C GLY A 363 -1.90 -20.11 -7.61
N ARG A 364 -0.73 -19.53 -7.30
CA ARG A 364 -0.23 -19.34 -5.93
C ARG A 364 -0.63 -17.97 -5.41
N HIS A 365 -1.83 -17.84 -4.86
CA HIS A 365 -2.38 -16.57 -4.34
C HIS A 365 -2.50 -16.59 -2.83
N ASP A 366 -2.37 -15.41 -2.22
CA ASP A 366 -2.65 -15.23 -0.79
C ASP A 366 -4.16 -15.35 -0.54
N PRO A 367 -4.65 -16.21 0.36
CA PRO A 367 -6.08 -16.25 0.70
C PRO A 367 -6.53 -14.97 1.43
N CYS A 368 -5.60 -14.30 2.10
CA CYS A 368 -5.78 -12.97 2.67
C CYS A 368 -4.52 -12.13 2.44
N VAL A 369 -4.54 -11.25 1.46
CA VAL A 369 -3.39 -10.38 1.16
C VAL A 369 -3.11 -9.37 2.28
N GLY A 370 -4.10 -9.12 3.16
CA GLY A 370 -3.94 -8.27 4.34
C GLY A 370 -2.82 -8.71 5.28
N ILE A 371 -2.53 -10.01 5.37
CA ILE A 371 -1.41 -10.53 6.17
C ILE A 371 -0.08 -9.88 5.73
N ARG A 372 0.11 -9.73 4.42
CA ARG A 372 1.31 -9.15 3.84
C ARG A 372 1.26 -7.62 3.74
N ALA A 373 0.09 -7.03 3.93
CA ALA A 373 -0.07 -5.58 3.94
C ALA A 373 0.36 -4.94 5.27
N VAL A 374 0.40 -5.70 6.37
CA VAL A 374 0.85 -5.17 7.67
C VAL A 374 2.30 -4.66 7.63
N PRO A 375 3.29 -5.41 7.11
CA PRO A 375 4.67 -4.92 7.01
C PRO A 375 4.92 -3.94 5.85
N VAL A 376 3.91 -3.63 5.02
CA VAL A 376 4.01 -2.65 3.91
C VAL A 376 3.75 -1.23 4.39
#